data_0dcdaf0f106b52adf76f79ea98b7f8c8
#
_entry.id   0dcdaf0f106b52adf76f79ea98b7f8c8
#
_cell.length_a   1.000
_cell.length_b   1.000
_cell.length_c   1.000
_cell.angle_alpha   90.00
_cell.angle_beta   90.00
_cell.angle_gamma   90.00
#
_symmetry.space_group_name_H-M   'P 1'
#
loop_
_entity.id
_entity.type
_entity.pdbx_description
1 polymer ?
#
loop_
_entity_poly.entity_id
_entity_poly.type
_entity_poly.pdbx_seq_one_letter_code
_entity_poly.pdbx_strand_id
1 'polypeptide(L)'
;MKLKKFYLIAALMAAPAASFATDYFVTLNGGSGTKDGSSWEKALPFNTFAEKFSNYQDGDVFYFQEGTYVVSEPLKVIGKGYTIIGGFAKGLTGTTNDTPTPSATPTIFSGDINGDDVASVGDAECLLSFTVAGEHDVIDDMKVVLQGLEFTCAFSNTKGNNGWTDRGALHIAGCGSANVKDCRFHGNVANSGESGQLGGMAFSGHSSNVVFEDCEFTDNWATSRGAAIKISSGKEGKGSTVLNRCLVANNEVKEGTGSAILVQHGMAFYIINSTITDNKAGQTSGAIYSNGFANDYARNLYIVNSTIAGNEGGSQVEMAANANIYVANSIVVSDGTTGAFSFKGATHEALSGGMNILGSDVNGVFTLQDATDNAEAGNNYEKIFGDNVLGANGVIEPLADKGNYTASALDAATAGWGIEANLTVDQTGAERADGSTPGAYAKSTATGITGVEAVKGGTDDAYYTLQGVKLGSRPTATGIYIHNGKKVIIR
;
A
#
# COMPACT_ATOMS: atom_id res chain seq x y z
N MET A 1 23.62 -77.87 14.99
CA MET A 1 22.53 -76.91 15.00
C MET A 1 23.04 -75.60 15.58
N LYS A 2 23.41 -74.61 14.74
CA LYS A 2 23.98 -73.32 15.16
C LYS A 2 22.87 -72.26 15.23
N LEU A 3 22.57 -71.79 16.45
CA LEU A 3 21.65 -70.66 16.65
C LEU A 3 22.30 -69.37 16.12
N LYS A 4 21.65 -68.74 15.11
CA LYS A 4 21.96 -67.36 14.70
C LYS A 4 21.29 -66.36 15.65
N LYS A 5 22.10 -65.57 16.36
CA LYS A 5 21.60 -64.42 17.14
C LYS A 5 21.20 -63.33 16.17
N PHE A 6 19.91 -62.93 16.16
CA PHE A 6 19.43 -61.75 15.52
C PHE A 6 19.66 -60.56 16.48
N TYR A 7 20.48 -59.62 16.08
CA TYR A 7 20.55 -58.30 16.73
C TYR A 7 19.48 -57.42 16.12
N LEU A 8 18.47 -57.10 16.93
CA LEU A 8 17.45 -56.09 16.58
C LEU A 8 18.10 -54.72 16.82
N ILE A 9 18.52 -54.03 15.76
CA ILE A 9 18.93 -52.64 15.82
C ILE A 9 17.63 -51.83 15.82
N ALA A 10 17.21 -51.33 16.98
CA ALA A 10 16.18 -50.31 17.08
C ALA A 10 16.78 -49.00 16.57
N ALA A 11 16.51 -48.68 15.30
CA ALA A 11 16.76 -47.34 14.80
C ALA A 11 15.74 -46.40 15.49
N LEU A 12 16.21 -45.64 16.46
CA LEU A 12 15.48 -44.53 17.02
C LEU A 12 15.39 -43.47 15.91
N MET A 13 14.30 -43.46 15.16
CA MET A 13 13.99 -42.36 14.29
C MET A 13 13.67 -41.18 15.22
N ALA A 14 14.63 -40.28 15.39
CA ALA A 14 14.33 -38.93 15.87
C ALA A 14 13.41 -38.29 14.81
N ALA A 15 12.13 -38.26 15.08
CA ALA A 15 11.23 -37.42 14.33
C ALA A 15 11.80 -35.99 14.45
N PRO A 16 11.94 -35.23 13.36
CA PRO A 16 12.28 -33.85 13.50
C PRO A 16 11.22 -33.23 14.42
N ALA A 17 11.64 -32.63 15.54
CA ALA A 17 10.75 -31.84 16.37
C ALA A 17 10.19 -30.78 15.44
N ALA A 18 8.87 -30.81 15.20
CA ALA A 18 8.21 -29.73 14.52
C ALA A 18 8.54 -28.46 15.32
N SER A 19 9.34 -27.59 14.76
CA SER A 19 9.61 -26.27 15.33
C SER A 19 8.31 -25.49 15.20
N PHE A 20 7.63 -25.29 16.30
CA PHE A 20 6.48 -24.38 16.33
C PHE A 20 7.01 -22.95 16.32
N ALA A 21 6.35 -22.07 15.56
CA ALA A 21 6.60 -20.63 15.62
C ALA A 21 6.53 -20.14 17.07
N THR A 22 7.45 -19.28 17.45
CA THR A 22 7.57 -18.75 18.81
C THR A 22 7.21 -17.28 18.81
N ASP A 23 6.46 -16.86 19.83
CA ASP A 23 6.15 -15.46 20.09
C ASP A 23 7.28 -14.79 20.88
N TYR A 24 7.74 -13.65 20.41
CA TYR A 24 8.74 -12.82 21.08
C TYR A 24 8.26 -11.40 21.27
N PHE A 25 8.50 -10.85 22.45
CA PHE A 25 8.22 -9.46 22.79
C PHE A 25 9.52 -8.65 22.75
N VAL A 26 9.51 -7.50 22.08
CA VAL A 26 10.70 -6.69 21.83
C VAL A 26 10.45 -5.25 22.30
N THR A 27 11.39 -4.70 23.04
CA THR A 27 11.40 -3.28 23.45
C THR A 27 12.79 -2.69 23.22
N LEU A 28 12.94 -1.37 23.29
CA LEU A 28 14.23 -0.72 23.09
C LEU A 28 15.35 -1.29 23.99
N ASN A 29 15.06 -1.43 25.29
CA ASN A 29 16.07 -1.79 26.30
C ASN A 29 15.85 -3.18 26.93
N GLY A 30 14.84 -3.90 26.46
CA GLY A 30 14.38 -5.16 27.06
C GLY A 30 13.51 -4.94 28.30
N GLY A 31 12.86 -6.02 28.72
CA GLY A 31 12.07 -6.04 29.94
C GLY A 31 12.92 -6.04 31.22
N SER A 32 12.26 -6.02 32.34
CA SER A 32 12.90 -6.06 33.69
C SER A 32 13.40 -7.46 34.12
N GLY A 33 12.93 -8.52 33.44
CA GLY A 33 13.24 -9.91 33.76
C GLY A 33 14.43 -10.49 32.98
N THR A 34 14.34 -11.76 32.62
CA THR A 34 15.41 -12.55 31.98
C THR A 34 15.76 -12.14 30.56
N LYS A 35 14.97 -11.28 29.93
CA LYS A 35 15.15 -10.79 28.55
C LYS A 35 15.22 -11.91 27.51
N ASP A 36 14.40 -12.92 27.69
CA ASP A 36 14.28 -14.08 26.79
C ASP A 36 13.20 -13.91 25.72
N GLY A 37 12.43 -12.82 25.79
CA GLY A 37 11.36 -12.48 24.84
C GLY A 37 10.02 -13.13 25.15
N SER A 38 9.88 -13.92 26.20
CA SER A 38 8.67 -14.72 26.47
C SER A 38 7.47 -13.91 27.00
N SER A 39 7.66 -12.66 27.37
CA SER A 39 6.61 -11.72 27.79
C SER A 39 7.12 -10.27 27.74
N TRP A 40 6.26 -9.28 27.94
CA TRP A 40 6.67 -7.87 28.03
C TRP A 40 7.66 -7.60 29.15
N GLU A 41 7.49 -8.23 30.33
CA GLU A 41 8.45 -8.11 31.43
C GLU A 41 9.80 -8.77 31.13
N LYS A 42 9.80 -9.73 30.22
CA LYS A 42 11.01 -10.44 29.78
C LYS A 42 11.38 -10.10 28.33
N ALA A 43 10.86 -8.98 27.80
CA ALA A 43 11.09 -8.59 26.42
C ALA A 43 12.57 -8.56 26.05
N LEU A 44 12.86 -8.95 24.81
CA LEU A 44 14.20 -8.82 24.24
C LEU A 44 14.55 -7.33 24.09
N PRO A 45 15.76 -6.90 24.41
CA PRO A 45 16.26 -5.62 23.94
C PRO A 45 16.45 -5.67 22.42
N PHE A 46 16.22 -4.53 21.75
CA PHE A 46 16.29 -4.47 20.30
C PHE A 46 17.65 -4.91 19.72
N ASN A 47 18.76 -4.52 20.37
CA ASN A 47 20.09 -4.97 19.92
C ASN A 47 20.23 -6.49 19.93
N THR A 48 19.70 -7.18 20.94
CA THR A 48 19.71 -8.65 21.00
C THR A 48 18.83 -9.27 19.93
N PHE A 49 17.67 -8.67 19.65
CA PHE A 49 16.81 -9.08 18.53
C PHE A 49 17.56 -8.92 17.20
N ALA A 50 18.17 -7.77 16.96
CA ALA A 50 18.88 -7.45 15.72
C ALA A 50 20.08 -8.40 15.50
N GLU A 51 20.92 -8.64 16.50
CA GLU A 51 22.04 -9.57 16.42
C GLU A 51 21.64 -11.01 16.08
N LYS A 52 20.44 -11.41 16.50
CA LYS A 52 19.91 -12.76 16.29
C LYS A 52 18.95 -12.89 15.11
N PHE A 53 18.68 -11.82 14.38
CA PHE A 53 17.59 -11.75 13.41
C PHE A 53 17.60 -12.91 12.40
N SER A 54 18.76 -13.27 11.85
CA SER A 54 18.88 -14.38 10.90
C SER A 54 18.78 -15.78 11.55
N ASN A 55 18.87 -15.88 12.87
CA ASN A 55 18.90 -17.15 13.60
C ASN A 55 17.51 -17.61 14.05
N TYR A 56 16.52 -16.75 14.08
CA TYR A 56 15.14 -17.11 14.43
C TYR A 56 14.56 -18.14 13.46
N GLN A 57 13.52 -18.83 13.88
CA GLN A 57 12.90 -19.88 13.08
C GLN A 57 11.92 -19.26 12.08
N ASP A 58 11.71 -19.96 10.96
CA ASP A 58 10.68 -19.59 10.02
C ASP A 58 9.31 -19.56 10.69
N GLY A 59 8.55 -18.49 10.46
CA GLY A 59 7.23 -18.26 11.05
C GLY A 59 7.23 -17.64 12.45
N ASP A 60 8.38 -17.38 13.09
CA ASP A 60 8.44 -16.69 14.39
C ASP A 60 7.72 -15.34 14.35
N VAL A 61 7.11 -14.97 15.49
CA VAL A 61 6.29 -13.77 15.64
C VAL A 61 6.94 -12.81 16.63
N PHE A 62 7.04 -11.55 16.26
CA PHE A 62 7.66 -10.49 17.06
C PHE A 62 6.67 -9.35 17.30
N TYR A 63 6.43 -9.02 18.56
CA TYR A 63 5.60 -7.92 19.02
C TYR A 63 6.50 -6.78 19.50
N PHE A 64 6.37 -5.62 18.85
CA PHE A 64 7.21 -4.45 19.13
C PHE A 64 6.46 -3.37 19.89
N GLN A 65 7.01 -2.94 21.01
CA GLN A 65 6.52 -1.79 21.75
C GLN A 65 6.79 -0.50 20.96
N GLU A 66 6.01 0.55 21.22
CA GLU A 66 6.26 1.89 20.69
C GLU A 66 7.70 2.38 20.97
N GLY A 67 8.26 3.09 20.01
CA GLY A 67 9.60 3.67 20.12
C GLY A 67 10.34 3.71 18.79
N THR A 68 11.47 4.41 18.77
CA THR A 68 12.36 4.48 17.62
C THR A 68 13.50 3.46 17.77
N TYR A 69 13.56 2.53 16.85
CA TYR A 69 14.52 1.43 16.80
C TYR A 69 15.54 1.73 15.70
N VAL A 70 16.70 2.23 16.08
CA VAL A 70 17.78 2.57 15.12
C VAL A 70 18.41 1.28 14.60
N VAL A 71 18.28 1.07 13.29
CA VAL A 71 18.84 -0.06 12.55
C VAL A 71 20.18 0.37 11.99
N SER A 72 21.28 -0.02 12.62
CA SER A 72 22.63 0.31 12.16
C SER A 72 23.16 -0.62 11.07
N GLU A 73 22.65 -1.84 11.01
CA GLU A 73 22.97 -2.85 10.01
C GLU A 73 21.66 -3.50 9.53
N PRO A 74 21.52 -3.84 8.25
CA PRO A 74 20.29 -4.41 7.73
C PRO A 74 19.82 -5.65 8.51
N LEU A 75 18.60 -5.64 8.99
CA LEU A 75 17.93 -6.83 9.54
C LEU A 75 17.60 -7.77 8.38
N LYS A 76 18.48 -8.69 8.10
CA LYS A 76 18.42 -9.58 6.94
C LYS A 76 18.23 -11.04 7.30
N VAL A 77 17.31 -11.69 6.58
CA VAL A 77 17.11 -13.14 6.66
C VAL A 77 16.97 -13.75 5.26
N ILE A 78 17.43 -14.98 5.10
CA ILE A 78 17.42 -15.72 3.83
C ILE A 78 16.60 -17.00 3.99
N GLY A 79 15.60 -17.18 3.10
CA GLY A 79 14.79 -18.39 3.01
C GLY A 79 13.83 -18.62 4.17
N LYS A 80 13.53 -17.58 4.93
CA LYS A 80 12.57 -17.61 6.03
C LYS A 80 11.71 -16.35 6.02
N GLY A 81 10.48 -16.47 6.50
CA GLY A 81 9.59 -15.35 6.74
C GLY A 81 9.22 -15.23 8.21
N TYR A 82 8.94 -14.02 8.64
CA TYR A 82 8.55 -13.68 10.00
C TYR A 82 7.27 -12.86 10.03
N THR A 83 6.60 -12.86 11.17
CA THR A 83 5.55 -11.91 11.51
C THR A 83 6.11 -10.85 12.45
N ILE A 84 6.06 -9.58 12.08
CA ILE A 84 6.52 -8.45 12.89
C ILE A 84 5.37 -7.46 13.04
N ILE A 85 4.93 -7.24 14.28
CA ILE A 85 3.80 -6.38 14.61
C ILE A 85 4.26 -5.29 15.57
N GLY A 86 4.10 -4.04 15.15
CA GLY A 86 4.36 -2.84 15.97
C GLY A 86 3.08 -2.20 16.52
N GLY A 87 3.23 -1.05 17.15
CA GLY A 87 2.09 -0.27 17.63
C GLY A 87 1.61 -0.66 19.03
N PHE A 88 2.42 -1.33 19.84
CA PHE A 88 2.07 -1.67 21.21
C PHE A 88 2.53 -0.61 22.20
N ALA A 89 1.62 -0.17 23.07
CA ALA A 89 1.91 0.85 24.08
C ALA A 89 2.92 0.37 25.14
N LYS A 90 3.60 1.32 25.79
CA LYS A 90 4.44 1.03 26.97
C LYS A 90 3.58 0.59 28.16
N GLY A 91 4.17 -0.23 29.02
CA GLY A 91 3.56 -0.69 30.26
C GLY A 91 2.63 -1.90 30.12
N LEU A 92 2.59 -2.56 28.97
CA LEU A 92 1.94 -3.83 28.81
C LEU A 92 2.66 -4.92 29.63
N THR A 93 1.91 -5.93 30.06
CA THR A 93 2.39 -7.00 30.94
C THR A 93 2.00 -8.38 30.40
N GLY A 94 2.71 -9.41 30.84
CA GLY A 94 2.45 -10.79 30.43
C GLY A 94 2.67 -11.01 28.95
N THR A 95 1.81 -11.80 28.37
CA THR A 95 1.79 -12.10 26.92
C THR A 95 0.59 -11.43 26.23
N THR A 96 0.07 -10.34 26.82
CA THR A 96 -1.05 -9.61 26.25
C THR A 96 -0.60 -8.93 24.95
N ASN A 97 -1.21 -9.33 23.87
CA ASN A 97 -1.08 -8.73 22.55
C ASN A 97 -2.39 -8.02 22.21
N ASP A 98 -2.73 -6.99 23.01
CA ASP A 98 -3.87 -6.14 22.74
C ASP A 98 -3.78 -5.58 21.31
N THR A 99 -4.90 -5.14 20.77
CA THR A 99 -4.95 -4.59 19.41
C THR A 99 -3.94 -3.44 19.29
N PRO A 100 -2.96 -3.52 18.40
CA PRO A 100 -1.99 -2.45 18.23
C PRO A 100 -2.66 -1.18 17.71
N THR A 101 -2.13 -0.03 18.12
CA THR A 101 -2.63 1.31 17.72
C THR A 101 -1.49 2.14 17.12
N PRO A 102 -0.96 1.79 15.92
CA PRO A 102 0.27 2.36 15.38
C PRO A 102 0.25 3.89 15.25
N SER A 103 -0.90 4.48 14.96
CA SER A 103 -1.05 5.94 14.87
C SER A 103 -0.89 6.67 16.22
N ALA A 104 -1.17 6.00 17.34
CA ALA A 104 -1.05 6.57 18.68
C ALA A 104 0.25 6.14 19.37
N THR A 105 0.76 4.97 19.04
CA THR A 105 1.94 4.32 19.66
C THR A 105 2.89 3.81 18.57
N PRO A 106 3.54 4.69 17.79
CA PRO A 106 4.33 4.29 16.63
C PRO A 106 5.55 3.44 17.01
N THR A 107 5.77 2.39 16.21
CA THR A 107 6.99 1.58 16.22
C THR A 107 7.80 1.92 14.98
N ILE A 108 8.89 2.65 15.15
CA ILE A 108 9.67 3.26 14.07
C ILE A 108 10.99 2.50 13.89
N PHE A 109 11.20 1.92 12.74
CA PHE A 109 12.49 1.43 12.30
C PHE A 109 13.19 2.57 11.54
N SER A 110 14.26 3.11 12.11
CA SER A 110 14.98 4.26 11.58
C SER A 110 16.39 3.88 11.17
N GLY A 111 16.80 4.35 9.98
CA GLY A 111 18.18 4.25 9.52
C GLY A 111 19.09 5.34 10.06
N ASP A 112 18.56 6.32 10.78
CA ASP A 112 19.27 7.47 11.32
C ASP A 112 20.28 7.07 12.40
N ILE A 113 21.51 6.80 11.98
CA ILE A 113 22.59 6.38 12.88
C ILE A 113 23.23 7.60 13.56
N ASN A 114 23.24 8.73 12.88
CA ASN A 114 23.87 9.96 13.38
C ASN A 114 22.97 10.80 14.29
N GLY A 115 21.65 10.54 14.29
CA GLY A 115 20.68 11.19 15.18
C GLY A 115 20.26 12.60 14.72
N ASP A 116 20.31 12.85 13.39
CA ASP A 116 19.91 14.16 12.82
C ASP A 116 18.48 14.19 12.24
N ASP A 117 17.75 13.08 12.35
CA ASP A 117 16.38 12.86 11.85
C ASP A 117 16.24 13.03 10.32
N VAL A 118 17.34 12.93 9.57
CA VAL A 118 17.38 13.10 8.12
C VAL A 118 18.17 11.97 7.48
N ALA A 119 17.64 11.32 6.45
CA ALA A 119 18.39 10.33 5.70
C ALA A 119 19.63 10.93 5.04
N SER A 120 20.82 10.52 5.46
CA SER A 120 22.11 11.13 5.10
C SER A 120 23.23 10.12 4.96
N VAL A 121 24.39 10.58 4.51
CA VAL A 121 25.58 9.72 4.34
C VAL A 121 26.04 9.17 5.68
N GLY A 122 26.07 7.85 5.78
CA GLY A 122 26.44 7.14 7.01
C GLY A 122 25.28 6.41 7.64
N ASP A 123 24.06 6.68 7.21
CA ASP A 123 22.86 5.99 7.65
C ASP A 123 22.71 4.61 6.99
N ALA A 124 21.78 3.80 7.50
CA ALA A 124 21.57 2.46 7.01
C ALA A 124 20.96 2.45 5.60
N GLU A 125 21.50 1.64 4.71
CA GLU A 125 21.00 1.51 3.32
C GLU A 125 19.69 0.72 3.21
N CYS A 126 19.45 -0.21 4.12
CA CYS A 126 18.28 -1.06 4.18
C CYS A 126 17.96 -1.35 5.64
N LEU A 127 16.68 -1.29 6.00
CA LEU A 127 16.28 -1.53 7.39
C LEU A 127 15.84 -2.98 7.61
N LEU A 128 15.07 -3.54 6.67
CA LEU A 128 14.52 -4.88 6.79
C LEU A 128 14.55 -5.60 5.43
N SER A 129 15.09 -6.83 5.40
CA SER A 129 15.27 -7.59 4.18
C SER A 129 14.92 -9.07 4.36
N PHE A 130 13.99 -9.52 3.51
CA PHE A 130 13.60 -10.93 3.37
C PHE A 130 13.96 -11.40 1.96
N THR A 131 14.89 -12.33 1.84
CA THR A 131 15.41 -12.77 0.54
C THR A 131 15.50 -14.29 0.44
N VAL A 132 15.79 -14.78 -0.75
CA VAL A 132 16.11 -16.18 -1.05
C VAL A 132 17.57 -16.30 -1.50
N ALA A 133 18.11 -17.52 -1.53
CA ALA A 133 19.51 -17.73 -1.86
C ALA A 133 19.85 -17.49 -3.33
N GLY A 134 18.92 -17.77 -4.24
CA GLY A 134 19.09 -17.60 -5.68
C GLY A 134 18.36 -16.33 -6.19
N GLU A 135 18.98 -15.63 -7.11
CA GLU A 135 18.49 -14.33 -7.64
C GLU A 135 17.05 -14.38 -8.22
N HIS A 136 16.63 -15.54 -8.69
CA HIS A 136 15.31 -15.74 -9.32
C HIS A 136 14.49 -16.84 -8.65
N ASP A 137 14.95 -17.34 -7.53
CA ASP A 137 14.22 -18.36 -6.79
C ASP A 137 12.98 -17.75 -6.13
N VAL A 138 11.96 -18.59 -5.96
CA VAL A 138 10.77 -18.27 -5.16
C VAL A 138 10.53 -19.42 -4.20
N ILE A 139 10.35 -19.10 -2.93
CA ILE A 139 9.93 -20.06 -1.91
C ILE A 139 8.44 -19.84 -1.67
N ASP A 140 7.61 -20.69 -2.25
CA ASP A 140 6.15 -20.53 -2.31
C ASP A 140 5.50 -20.52 -0.92
N ASP A 141 6.05 -21.21 0.05
CA ASP A 141 5.58 -21.28 1.44
C ASP A 141 6.23 -20.26 2.39
N MET A 142 7.21 -19.48 1.92
CA MET A 142 7.77 -18.36 2.69
C MET A 142 6.71 -17.27 2.87
N LYS A 143 6.41 -16.94 4.13
CA LYS A 143 5.40 -15.96 4.51
C LYS A 143 5.99 -14.85 5.35
N VAL A 144 5.77 -13.61 4.92
CA VAL A 144 6.14 -12.40 5.65
C VAL A 144 4.88 -11.64 6.03
N VAL A 145 4.76 -11.25 7.29
CA VAL A 145 3.68 -10.38 7.77
C VAL A 145 4.30 -9.21 8.53
N LEU A 146 4.02 -8.00 8.07
CA LEU A 146 4.45 -6.76 8.72
C LEU A 146 3.22 -5.93 9.03
N GLN A 147 3.08 -5.46 10.26
CA GLN A 147 1.92 -4.64 10.63
C GLN A 147 2.30 -3.53 11.59
N GLY A 148 1.77 -2.32 11.35
CA GLY A 148 1.85 -1.20 12.28
C GLY A 148 3.26 -0.67 12.49
N LEU A 149 4.09 -0.66 11.45
CA LEU A 149 5.48 -0.24 11.49
C LEU A 149 5.69 1.03 10.65
N GLU A 150 6.60 1.89 11.12
CA GLU A 150 7.13 3.00 10.33
C GLU A 150 8.57 2.71 9.92
N PHE A 151 8.93 3.09 8.68
CA PHE A 151 10.25 2.93 8.10
C PHE A 151 10.74 4.28 7.60
N THR A 152 11.82 4.79 8.17
CA THR A 152 12.33 6.11 7.85
C THR A 152 13.85 6.19 7.86
N CYS A 153 14.39 7.26 7.27
CA CYS A 153 15.81 7.58 7.24
C CYS A 153 16.73 6.48 6.69
N ALA A 154 16.23 5.61 5.80
CA ALA A 154 17.12 4.74 5.05
C ALA A 154 17.83 5.56 3.97
N PHE A 155 19.15 5.43 3.85
CA PHE A 155 19.95 6.18 2.90
C PHE A 155 20.86 5.28 2.09
N SER A 156 20.68 5.25 0.77
CA SER A 156 21.57 4.52 -0.14
C SER A 156 22.28 5.45 -1.09
N ASN A 157 23.62 5.41 -1.09
CA ASN A 157 24.45 6.14 -2.05
C ASN A 157 25.32 5.22 -2.91
N THR A 158 25.22 3.92 -2.74
CA THR A 158 26.06 2.97 -3.44
C THR A 158 25.52 2.66 -4.84
N LYS A 159 26.39 2.74 -5.83
CA LYS A 159 26.12 2.22 -7.18
C LYS A 159 26.10 0.69 -7.10
N GLY A 160 24.93 0.11 -6.90
CA GLY A 160 24.83 -1.35 -6.91
C GLY A 160 24.87 -1.89 -8.31
N ASN A 161 25.64 -2.93 -8.47
CA ASN A 161 25.61 -3.77 -9.67
C ASN A 161 24.25 -4.45 -9.75
N ASN A 162 23.47 -4.16 -10.80
CA ASN A 162 22.32 -4.93 -11.29
C ASN A 162 21.01 -4.93 -10.48
N GLY A 163 20.78 -4.12 -9.47
CA GLY A 163 19.42 -3.96 -8.89
C GLY A 163 18.92 -5.09 -7.98
N TRP A 164 19.73 -6.06 -7.65
CA TRP A 164 19.38 -7.25 -6.85
C TRP A 164 19.85 -7.19 -5.39
N THR A 165 20.51 -6.14 -4.99
CA THR A 165 21.02 -5.99 -3.63
C THR A 165 19.95 -5.42 -2.71
N ASP A 166 19.99 -5.84 -1.46
CA ASP A 166 19.16 -5.37 -0.35
C ASP A 166 19.17 -3.84 -0.29
N ARG A 167 18.12 -3.21 -0.79
CA ARG A 167 17.98 -1.76 -0.88
C ARG A 167 16.56 -1.33 -0.62
N GLY A 168 16.46 -0.10 -0.17
CA GLY A 168 15.21 0.41 0.31
C GLY A 168 14.97 0.07 1.78
N ALA A 169 14.15 0.86 2.43
CA ALA A 169 13.80 0.64 3.82
C ALA A 169 13.25 -0.78 4.05
N LEU A 170 12.45 -1.28 3.11
CA LEU A 170 11.98 -2.67 3.05
C LEU A 170 12.39 -3.33 1.72
N HIS A 171 13.03 -4.50 1.79
CA HIS A 171 13.35 -5.32 0.64
C HIS A 171 12.76 -6.72 0.77
N ILE A 172 12.01 -7.18 -0.26
CA ILE A 172 11.43 -8.52 -0.29
C ILE A 172 11.71 -9.17 -1.64
N ALA A 173 12.42 -10.29 -1.65
CA ALA A 173 12.75 -11.03 -2.86
C ALA A 173 12.47 -12.52 -2.73
N GLY A 174 11.78 -13.09 -3.72
CA GLY A 174 11.49 -14.53 -3.79
C GLY A 174 10.50 -15.05 -2.74
N CYS A 175 9.67 -14.18 -2.19
CA CYS A 175 8.69 -14.53 -1.16
C CYS A 175 7.35 -14.95 -1.79
N GLY A 176 6.83 -16.11 -1.41
CA GLY A 176 5.56 -16.64 -1.90
C GLY A 176 4.36 -15.81 -1.45
N SER A 177 4.39 -15.23 -0.24
CA SER A 177 3.34 -14.35 0.28
C SER A 177 3.90 -13.36 1.30
N ALA A 178 3.75 -12.07 1.03
CA ALA A 178 4.05 -11.01 1.98
C ALA A 178 2.84 -10.09 2.16
N ASN A 179 2.41 -9.91 3.41
CA ASN A 179 1.33 -9.01 3.78
C ASN A 179 1.89 -7.87 4.64
N VAL A 180 1.77 -6.64 4.15
CA VAL A 180 2.23 -5.43 4.83
C VAL A 180 1.02 -4.55 5.07
N LYS A 181 0.68 -4.32 6.33
CA LYS A 181 -0.54 -3.65 6.73
C LYS A 181 -0.30 -2.52 7.72
N ASP A 182 -1.06 -1.44 7.60
CA ASP A 182 -0.98 -0.28 8.51
C ASP A 182 0.47 0.22 8.69
N CYS A 183 1.27 0.22 7.61
CA CYS A 183 2.68 0.61 7.65
C CYS A 183 2.93 1.94 6.93
N ARG A 184 3.92 2.69 7.40
CA ARG A 184 4.31 3.98 6.83
C ARG A 184 5.77 3.94 6.39
N PHE A 185 6.04 4.45 5.19
CA PHE A 185 7.37 4.51 4.58
C PHE A 185 7.65 5.95 4.17
N HIS A 186 8.49 6.66 4.89
CA HIS A 186 8.70 8.08 4.64
C HIS A 186 10.13 8.55 4.86
N GLY A 187 10.52 9.60 4.15
CA GLY A 187 11.82 10.24 4.34
C GLY A 187 13.02 9.35 4.00
N ASN A 188 12.84 8.35 3.11
CA ASN A 188 13.93 7.48 2.70
C ASN A 188 14.58 8.00 1.40
N VAL A 189 15.91 7.90 1.27
CA VAL A 189 16.69 8.57 0.21
C VAL A 189 17.60 7.61 -0.55
N ALA A 190 17.47 7.59 -1.90
CA ALA A 190 18.40 6.92 -2.81
C ALA A 190 19.22 7.94 -3.61
N ASN A 191 20.41 8.26 -3.14
CA ASN A 191 21.30 9.22 -3.78
C ASN A 191 22.47 8.54 -4.51
N SER A 192 22.26 8.15 -5.75
CA SER A 192 23.28 7.43 -6.56
C SER A 192 24.24 8.33 -7.34
N GLY A 193 24.14 9.66 -7.19
CA GLY A 193 24.86 10.60 -8.05
C GLY A 193 24.38 10.51 -9.52
N GLU A 194 25.12 11.13 -10.44
CA GLU A 194 24.70 11.37 -11.84
C GLU A 194 24.51 10.12 -12.73
N SER A 195 24.83 8.94 -12.30
CA SER A 195 24.82 7.72 -13.16
C SER A 195 24.17 6.49 -12.55
N GLY A 196 23.43 6.65 -11.46
CA GLY A 196 22.90 5.51 -10.73
C GLY A 196 21.46 5.14 -11.12
N GLN A 197 21.17 3.84 -11.10
CA GLN A 197 19.83 3.29 -11.32
C GLN A 197 19.17 2.93 -9.98
N LEU A 198 19.32 3.80 -8.98
CA LEU A 198 18.73 3.57 -7.66
C LEU A 198 17.29 4.12 -7.59
N GLY A 199 16.43 3.34 -7.05
CA GLY A 199 15.03 3.66 -6.78
C GLY A 199 14.40 2.60 -5.89
N GLY A 200 13.16 2.82 -5.47
CA GLY A 200 12.43 1.96 -4.55
C GLY A 200 12.94 2.10 -3.13
N MET A 201 13.24 3.33 -2.69
CA MET A 201 13.80 3.52 -1.35
C MET A 201 12.84 3.23 -0.21
N ALA A 202 11.55 3.38 -0.42
CA ALA A 202 10.61 2.88 0.57
C ALA A 202 10.48 1.36 0.45
N PHE A 203 10.24 0.85 -0.75
CA PHE A 203 10.08 -0.57 -1.01
C PHE A 203 10.76 -1.01 -2.31
N SER A 204 11.56 -2.06 -2.20
CA SER A 204 12.13 -2.77 -3.34
C SER A 204 11.68 -4.24 -3.34
N GLY A 205 10.95 -4.66 -4.38
CA GLY A 205 10.42 -6.02 -4.53
C GLY A 205 10.97 -6.76 -5.73
N HIS A 206 11.21 -8.06 -5.57
CA HIS A 206 11.67 -8.91 -6.67
C HIS A 206 11.01 -10.28 -6.62
N SER A 207 10.37 -10.70 -7.72
CA SER A 207 9.77 -12.05 -7.88
C SER A 207 8.94 -12.52 -6.67
N SER A 208 8.22 -11.61 -6.03
CA SER A 208 7.46 -11.88 -4.80
C SER A 208 5.99 -11.50 -4.97
N ASN A 209 5.12 -12.16 -4.21
CA ASN A 209 3.73 -11.74 -4.07
C ASN A 209 3.62 -10.87 -2.81
N VAL A 210 3.36 -9.58 -2.99
CA VAL A 210 3.31 -8.60 -1.90
C VAL A 210 1.99 -7.85 -1.93
N VAL A 211 1.30 -7.81 -0.79
CA VAL A 211 0.09 -7.01 -0.60
C VAL A 211 0.38 -5.94 0.44
N PHE A 212 0.23 -4.69 0.05
CA PHE A 212 0.18 -3.55 0.96
C PHE A 212 -1.29 -3.18 1.18
N GLU A 213 -1.69 -3.12 2.44
CA GLU A 213 -3.04 -2.73 2.85
C GLU A 213 -2.95 -1.60 3.87
N ASP A 214 -3.72 -0.53 3.67
CA ASP A 214 -3.74 0.63 4.58
C ASP A 214 -2.34 1.24 4.82
N CYS A 215 -1.49 1.29 3.77
CA CYS A 215 -0.12 1.75 3.87
C CYS A 215 0.09 3.13 3.23
N GLU A 216 1.09 3.88 3.74
CA GLU A 216 1.49 5.17 3.23
C GLU A 216 2.95 5.15 2.75
N PHE A 217 3.21 5.71 1.56
CA PHE A 217 4.53 5.91 0.98
C PHE A 217 4.69 7.38 0.67
N THR A 218 5.33 8.15 1.55
CA THR A 218 5.38 9.60 1.45
C THR A 218 6.79 10.16 1.59
N ASP A 219 7.05 11.28 0.92
CA ASP A 219 8.27 12.05 1.13
C ASP A 219 9.58 11.26 0.90
N ASN A 220 9.55 10.22 0.05
CA ASN A 220 10.74 9.48 -0.33
C ASN A 220 11.38 10.11 -1.56
N TRP A 221 12.71 10.08 -1.62
CA TRP A 221 13.47 10.72 -2.68
C TRP A 221 14.44 9.75 -3.36
N ALA A 222 14.58 9.88 -4.69
CA ALA A 222 15.55 9.12 -5.45
C ALA A 222 16.22 9.97 -6.54
N THR A 223 17.48 9.69 -6.87
CA THR A 223 18.12 10.30 -8.04
C THR A 223 17.40 9.86 -9.32
N SER A 224 16.99 8.58 -9.40
CA SER A 224 16.29 8.04 -10.58
C SER A 224 15.41 6.84 -10.20
N ARG A 225 14.32 6.64 -10.94
CA ARG A 225 13.52 5.41 -11.00
C ARG A 225 12.74 5.02 -9.73
N GLY A 226 11.56 5.60 -9.55
CA GLY A 226 10.60 5.21 -8.51
C GLY A 226 11.13 5.48 -7.11
N ALA A 227 10.85 6.65 -6.57
CA ALA A 227 11.32 7.02 -5.22
C ALA A 227 10.69 6.16 -4.14
N ALA A 228 9.37 5.90 -4.24
CA ALA A 228 8.67 5.08 -3.27
C ALA A 228 8.85 3.58 -3.56
N ILE A 229 8.40 3.11 -4.70
CA ILE A 229 8.26 1.68 -4.99
C ILE A 229 9.01 1.32 -6.27
N LYS A 230 9.85 0.29 -6.19
CA LYS A 230 10.43 -0.37 -7.35
C LYS A 230 10.17 -1.86 -7.26
N ILE A 231 9.53 -2.40 -8.28
CA ILE A 231 9.29 -3.83 -8.39
C ILE A 231 9.86 -4.38 -9.69
N SER A 232 10.38 -5.59 -9.61
CA SER A 232 10.87 -6.32 -10.77
C SER A 232 10.62 -7.81 -10.62
N SER A 233 10.63 -8.56 -11.71
CA SER A 233 10.63 -10.01 -11.64
C SER A 233 11.86 -10.58 -12.36
N GLY A 234 12.14 -11.83 -12.05
CA GLY A 234 13.07 -12.61 -12.84
C GLY A 234 12.55 -12.89 -14.25
N LYS A 235 13.29 -13.68 -15.00
CA LYS A 235 12.99 -14.02 -16.40
C LYS A 235 11.61 -14.68 -16.64
N GLU A 236 10.94 -15.16 -15.61
CA GLU A 236 9.68 -15.90 -15.72
C GLU A 236 8.41 -15.10 -15.40
N GLY A 237 8.54 -13.80 -15.14
CA GLY A 237 7.39 -12.94 -14.86
C GLY A 237 6.61 -13.34 -13.59
N LYS A 238 7.28 -13.94 -12.61
CA LYS A 238 6.66 -14.37 -11.35
C LYS A 238 6.50 -13.22 -10.37
N GLY A 239 5.42 -13.27 -9.62
CA GLY A 239 5.09 -12.34 -8.55
C GLY A 239 4.06 -11.29 -8.95
N SER A 240 3.49 -10.68 -7.92
CA SER A 240 2.55 -9.58 -8.04
C SER A 240 2.73 -8.61 -6.88
N THR A 241 2.40 -7.35 -7.10
CA THR A 241 2.31 -6.37 -6.02
C THR A 241 0.94 -5.72 -6.05
N VAL A 242 0.32 -5.63 -4.89
CA VAL A 242 -1.00 -5.03 -4.70
C VAL A 242 -0.89 -3.86 -3.73
N LEU A 243 -1.37 -2.69 -4.13
CA LEU A 243 -1.70 -1.59 -3.23
C LEU A 243 -3.21 -1.59 -3.03
N ASN A 244 -3.68 -1.78 -1.81
CA ASN A 244 -5.09 -1.72 -1.46
C ASN A 244 -5.29 -0.72 -0.32
N ARG A 245 -6.09 0.32 -0.56
CA ARG A 245 -6.31 1.45 0.35
C ARG A 245 -5.02 2.14 0.79
N CYS A 246 -4.10 2.33 -0.17
CA CYS A 246 -2.81 2.94 0.07
C CYS A 246 -2.74 4.40 -0.41
N LEU A 247 -1.86 5.17 0.21
CA LEU A 247 -1.45 6.49 -0.24
C LEU A 247 -0.01 6.44 -0.76
N VAL A 248 0.23 7.01 -1.95
CA VAL A 248 1.58 7.25 -2.48
C VAL A 248 1.67 8.72 -2.87
N ALA A 249 2.32 9.53 -2.04
CA ALA A 249 2.31 10.99 -2.21
C ALA A 249 3.64 11.66 -1.86
N ASN A 250 3.89 12.83 -2.46
CA ASN A 250 5.07 13.66 -2.21
C ASN A 250 6.41 12.95 -2.44
N ASN A 251 6.46 11.91 -3.27
CA ASN A 251 7.72 11.26 -3.58
C ASN A 251 8.38 11.95 -4.79
N GLU A 252 9.69 12.12 -4.75
CA GLU A 252 10.43 12.85 -5.79
C GLU A 252 11.52 12.01 -6.44
N VAL A 253 11.55 12.01 -7.78
CA VAL A 253 12.68 11.53 -8.58
C VAL A 253 13.33 12.71 -9.32
N LYS A 254 14.60 12.98 -9.03
CA LYS A 254 15.30 14.16 -9.55
C LYS A 254 15.55 14.12 -11.05
N GLU A 255 16.04 13.01 -11.59
CA GLU A 255 16.61 12.96 -12.96
C GLU A 255 16.14 11.76 -13.79
N GLY A 256 15.24 10.96 -13.32
CA GLY A 256 14.91 9.66 -13.91
C GLY A 256 13.51 9.52 -14.42
N THR A 257 13.11 8.27 -14.51
CA THR A 257 11.81 7.83 -14.99
C THR A 257 10.98 7.21 -13.86
N GLY A 258 9.69 7.54 -13.80
CA GLY A 258 8.75 7.04 -12.77
C GLY A 258 8.95 7.69 -11.42
N SER A 259 8.21 8.74 -11.14
CA SER A 259 8.39 9.54 -9.91
C SER A 259 8.17 8.73 -8.64
N ALA A 260 7.04 8.07 -8.53
CA ALA A 260 6.71 7.32 -7.34
C ALA A 260 6.95 5.81 -7.53
N ILE A 261 6.48 5.25 -8.62
CA ILE A 261 6.41 3.80 -8.83
C ILE A 261 7.10 3.39 -10.14
N LEU A 262 7.99 2.42 -10.04
CA LEU A 262 8.60 1.75 -11.19
C LEU A 262 8.24 0.26 -11.20
N VAL A 263 7.60 -0.20 -12.29
CA VAL A 263 7.27 -1.60 -12.55
C VAL A 263 8.14 -2.13 -13.68
N GLN A 264 8.91 -3.20 -13.44
CA GLN A 264 9.83 -3.79 -14.43
C GLN A 264 9.58 -5.30 -14.61
N HIS A 265 9.89 -5.82 -15.78
CA HIS A 265 10.10 -7.25 -16.06
C HIS A 265 8.93 -8.20 -15.73
N GLY A 266 7.76 -7.96 -16.30
CA GLY A 266 6.69 -8.98 -16.33
C GLY A 266 5.92 -9.22 -15.03
N MET A 267 5.99 -8.34 -14.05
CA MET A 267 5.16 -8.43 -12.85
C MET A 267 3.75 -7.86 -13.08
N ALA A 268 2.75 -8.44 -12.41
CA ALA A 268 1.45 -7.83 -12.26
C ALA A 268 1.47 -6.78 -11.13
N PHE A 269 0.88 -5.62 -11.37
CA PHE A 269 0.76 -4.56 -10.39
C PHE A 269 -0.68 -4.08 -10.30
N TYR A 270 -1.21 -4.12 -9.09
CA TYR A 270 -2.60 -3.76 -8.80
C TYR A 270 -2.63 -2.53 -7.92
N ILE A 271 -3.38 -1.51 -8.33
CA ILE A 271 -3.68 -0.30 -7.57
C ILE A 271 -5.17 -0.30 -7.34
N ILE A 272 -5.59 -0.55 -6.10
CA ILE A 272 -6.98 -0.77 -5.75
C ILE A 272 -7.35 0.14 -4.58
N ASN A 273 -8.47 0.86 -4.70
CA ASN A 273 -8.94 1.75 -3.64
C ASN A 273 -7.85 2.73 -3.14
N SER A 274 -6.95 3.21 -4.00
CA SER A 274 -5.72 3.88 -3.59
C SER A 274 -5.55 5.25 -4.27
N THR A 275 -4.83 6.15 -3.61
CA THR A 275 -4.51 7.50 -4.12
C THR A 275 -3.01 7.62 -4.42
N ILE A 276 -2.68 8.10 -5.63
CA ILE A 276 -1.31 8.43 -6.05
C ILE A 276 -1.32 9.90 -6.51
N THR A 277 -0.73 10.79 -5.73
CA THR A 277 -0.82 12.24 -5.95
C THR A 277 0.42 12.99 -5.47
N ASP A 278 0.59 14.21 -5.93
CA ASP A 278 1.66 15.14 -5.49
C ASP A 278 3.08 14.57 -5.60
N ASN A 279 3.27 13.55 -6.45
CA ASN A 279 4.60 13.02 -6.71
C ASN A 279 5.27 13.80 -7.85
N LYS A 280 6.59 13.92 -7.81
CA LYS A 280 7.36 14.75 -8.74
C LYS A 280 8.43 13.96 -9.47
N ALA A 281 8.37 13.99 -10.81
CA ALA A 281 9.42 13.46 -11.68
C ALA A 281 10.22 14.61 -12.33
N GLY A 282 11.54 14.46 -12.35
CA GLY A 282 12.42 15.49 -12.93
C GLY A 282 12.39 15.59 -14.45
N GLN A 283 11.90 14.59 -15.18
CA GLN A 283 11.98 14.62 -16.64
C GLN A 283 10.73 14.17 -17.40
N THR A 284 10.41 12.91 -17.55
CA THR A 284 9.49 12.51 -18.64
C THR A 284 8.43 11.49 -18.31
N SER A 285 8.45 10.90 -17.17
CA SER A 285 7.45 9.91 -16.80
C SER A 285 6.70 10.31 -15.56
N GLY A 286 5.41 10.01 -15.60
CA GLY A 286 4.48 10.35 -14.56
C GLY A 286 4.71 9.63 -13.23
N ALA A 287 3.66 9.58 -12.47
CA ALA A 287 3.67 8.92 -11.17
C ALA A 287 4.07 7.46 -11.26
N ILE A 288 3.64 6.79 -12.34
CA ILE A 288 3.89 5.37 -12.58
C ILE A 288 4.60 5.19 -13.91
N TYR A 289 5.73 4.47 -13.89
CA TYR A 289 6.42 4.04 -15.10
C TYR A 289 6.48 2.50 -15.15
N SER A 290 5.87 1.95 -16.17
CA SER A 290 5.96 0.52 -16.47
C SER A 290 6.97 0.30 -17.59
N ASN A 291 8.16 -0.19 -17.23
CA ASN A 291 9.29 -0.36 -18.15
C ASN A 291 9.67 -1.84 -18.32
N GLY A 292 9.95 -2.25 -19.55
CA GLY A 292 10.49 -3.55 -19.87
C GLY A 292 11.20 -3.58 -21.20
N PHE A 293 11.95 -4.64 -21.42
CA PHE A 293 12.60 -4.91 -22.69
C PHE A 293 11.66 -5.65 -23.63
N ALA A 294 11.86 -5.52 -24.93
CA ALA A 294 10.98 -6.05 -25.98
C ALA A 294 10.74 -7.58 -25.93
N ASN A 295 11.59 -8.32 -25.25
CA ASN A 295 11.53 -9.77 -25.13
C ASN A 295 11.04 -10.26 -23.75
N ASP A 296 10.60 -9.33 -22.88
CA ASP A 296 10.10 -9.70 -21.55
C ASP A 296 8.66 -10.19 -21.60
N TYR A 297 8.25 -10.84 -20.52
CA TYR A 297 6.84 -11.18 -20.29
C TYR A 297 6.01 -9.89 -20.20
N ALA A 298 4.75 -9.97 -20.63
CA ALA A 298 3.81 -8.87 -20.54
C ALA A 298 3.64 -8.44 -19.07
N ARG A 299 3.66 -7.15 -18.85
CA ARG A 299 3.35 -6.54 -17.55
C ARG A 299 1.92 -6.09 -17.57
N ASN A 300 1.20 -6.40 -16.53
CA ASN A 300 -0.18 -6.01 -16.39
C ASN A 300 -0.33 -5.01 -15.25
N LEU A 301 -0.79 -3.82 -15.56
CA LEU A 301 -1.14 -2.80 -14.60
C LEU A 301 -2.66 -2.73 -14.48
N TYR A 302 -3.17 -2.94 -13.29
CA TYR A 302 -4.60 -2.86 -12.97
C TYR A 302 -4.85 -1.67 -12.06
N ILE A 303 -5.74 -0.78 -12.45
CA ILE A 303 -6.13 0.43 -11.69
C ILE A 303 -7.63 0.36 -11.46
N VAL A 304 -8.05 0.10 -10.23
CA VAL A 304 -9.46 -0.09 -9.89
C VAL A 304 -9.82 0.74 -8.67
N ASN A 305 -10.94 1.45 -8.73
CA ASN A 305 -11.41 2.29 -7.63
C ASN A 305 -10.34 3.30 -7.15
N SER A 306 -9.46 3.78 -8.02
CA SER A 306 -8.27 4.51 -7.61
C SER A 306 -8.17 5.89 -8.25
N THR A 307 -7.46 6.80 -7.57
CA THR A 307 -7.21 8.16 -8.04
C THR A 307 -5.72 8.35 -8.32
N ILE A 308 -5.38 8.71 -9.56
CA ILE A 308 -4.02 9.07 -9.97
C ILE A 308 -4.08 10.45 -10.61
N ALA A 309 -3.71 11.47 -9.86
CA ALA A 309 -3.88 12.85 -10.27
C ALA A 309 -2.92 13.79 -9.53
N GLY A 310 -2.64 14.96 -10.07
CA GLY A 310 -1.82 15.98 -9.42
C GLY A 310 -0.34 15.65 -9.33
N ASN A 311 0.15 14.68 -10.11
CA ASN A 311 1.57 14.36 -10.14
C ASN A 311 2.28 15.19 -11.22
N GLU A 312 3.47 15.72 -10.91
CA GLU A 312 4.24 16.61 -11.75
C GLU A 312 5.33 15.89 -12.58
N GLY A 313 5.69 16.46 -13.73
CA GLY A 313 6.86 16.10 -14.51
C GLY A 313 6.62 15.24 -15.74
N GLY A 314 5.40 14.77 -16.01
CA GLY A 314 5.07 13.98 -17.20
C GLY A 314 3.66 13.44 -17.17
N SER A 315 3.34 12.42 -17.99
CA SER A 315 2.06 11.73 -17.92
C SER A 315 1.88 11.05 -16.55
N GLN A 316 0.64 10.92 -16.09
CA GLN A 316 0.37 10.24 -14.82
C GLN A 316 0.82 8.77 -14.86
N VAL A 317 0.59 8.10 -15.98
CA VAL A 317 0.97 6.72 -16.22
C VAL A 317 1.69 6.62 -17.55
N GLU A 318 2.93 6.13 -17.54
CA GLU A 318 3.70 5.84 -18.75
C GLU A 318 3.89 4.32 -18.91
N MET A 319 3.46 3.82 -20.08
CA MET A 319 3.55 2.41 -20.44
C MET A 319 4.59 2.25 -21.56
N ALA A 320 5.63 1.46 -21.32
CA ALA A 320 6.60 1.06 -22.34
C ALA A 320 6.13 -0.20 -23.10
N ALA A 321 6.93 -0.68 -24.04
CA ALA A 321 6.61 -1.88 -24.83
C ALA A 321 6.28 -3.11 -23.95
N ASN A 322 5.37 -3.96 -24.42
CA ASN A 322 4.90 -5.18 -23.75
C ASN A 322 4.23 -4.93 -22.38
N ALA A 323 3.53 -3.81 -22.23
CA ALA A 323 2.81 -3.50 -21.01
C ALA A 323 1.30 -3.35 -21.33
N ASN A 324 0.46 -4.01 -20.56
CA ASN A 324 -0.98 -3.92 -20.65
C ASN A 324 -1.54 -3.12 -19.47
N ILE A 325 -2.61 -2.39 -19.70
CA ILE A 325 -3.28 -1.61 -18.67
C ILE A 325 -4.78 -1.85 -18.68
N TYR A 326 -5.33 -2.03 -17.51
CA TYR A 326 -6.75 -2.29 -17.25
C TYR A 326 -7.24 -1.31 -16.19
N VAL A 327 -8.26 -0.51 -16.54
CA VAL A 327 -8.77 0.56 -15.68
C VAL A 327 -10.28 0.45 -15.49
N ALA A 328 -10.76 0.45 -14.25
CA ALA A 328 -12.18 0.43 -13.93
C ALA A 328 -12.50 1.30 -12.72
N ASN A 329 -13.61 2.03 -12.78
CA ASN A 329 -14.12 2.90 -11.73
C ASN A 329 -13.05 3.82 -11.12
N SER A 330 -12.20 4.41 -11.95
CA SER A 330 -11.00 5.15 -11.50
C SER A 330 -10.96 6.56 -12.09
N ILE A 331 -10.21 7.45 -11.44
CA ILE A 331 -9.89 8.78 -11.92
C ILE A 331 -8.41 8.83 -12.27
N VAL A 332 -8.09 9.06 -13.55
CA VAL A 332 -6.71 9.27 -14.00
C VAL A 332 -6.65 10.51 -14.87
N VAL A 333 -6.20 11.61 -14.29
CA VAL A 333 -6.16 12.92 -14.94
C VAL A 333 -4.88 13.68 -14.61
N SER A 334 -4.36 14.43 -15.59
CA SER A 334 -3.19 15.29 -15.45
C SER A 334 -3.57 16.71 -15.04
N ASP A 335 -2.58 17.59 -14.98
CA ASP A 335 -2.74 19.05 -14.81
C ASP A 335 -3.26 19.77 -16.07
N GLY A 336 -3.39 19.06 -17.18
CA GLY A 336 -3.79 19.60 -18.48
C GLY A 336 -2.63 20.06 -19.35
N THR A 337 -1.40 20.09 -18.85
CA THR A 337 -0.19 20.40 -19.63
C THR A 337 0.47 19.16 -20.20
N THR A 338 0.31 18.03 -19.52
CA THR A 338 0.79 16.70 -19.93
C THR A 338 -0.40 15.74 -20.08
N GLY A 339 -0.21 14.61 -20.75
CA GLY A 339 -1.24 13.59 -20.87
C GLY A 339 -1.48 12.84 -19.56
N ALA A 340 -2.67 12.29 -19.37
CA ALA A 340 -2.94 11.34 -18.29
C ALA A 340 -2.16 10.03 -18.53
N PHE A 341 -2.02 9.62 -19.79
CA PHE A 341 -1.30 8.42 -20.19
C PHE A 341 -0.29 8.72 -21.28
N SER A 342 0.79 7.92 -21.30
CA SER A 342 1.77 7.90 -22.38
C SER A 342 2.10 6.46 -22.74
N PHE A 343 1.98 6.12 -24.02
CA PHE A 343 2.27 4.79 -24.54
C PHE A 343 3.49 4.84 -25.47
N LYS A 344 4.55 4.12 -25.08
CA LYS A 344 5.79 4.03 -25.84
C LYS A 344 6.00 2.60 -26.32
N GLY A 345 6.13 2.42 -27.65
CA GLY A 345 6.36 1.10 -28.25
C GLY A 345 5.11 0.47 -28.88
N ALA A 346 5.22 -0.74 -29.41
CA ALA A 346 4.31 -1.23 -30.44
C ALA A 346 3.21 -2.21 -30.00
N THR A 347 3.17 -2.66 -28.73
CA THR A 347 2.20 -3.71 -28.34
C THR A 347 1.67 -3.44 -26.95
N HIS A 348 0.45 -2.91 -26.91
CA HIS A 348 -0.27 -2.67 -25.66
C HIS A 348 -1.70 -3.17 -25.80
N GLU A 349 -2.20 -3.78 -24.75
CA GLU A 349 -3.62 -3.88 -24.50
C GLU A 349 -4.00 -2.80 -23.48
N ALA A 350 -4.93 -1.93 -23.85
CA ALA A 350 -5.45 -0.88 -22.99
C ALA A 350 -6.96 -1.00 -22.94
N LEU A 351 -7.49 -1.55 -21.84
CA LEU A 351 -8.91 -1.86 -21.69
C LEU A 351 -9.52 -1.06 -20.54
N SER A 352 -10.70 -0.49 -20.82
CA SER A 352 -11.56 0.04 -19.78
C SER A 352 -12.61 -0.98 -19.36
N GLY A 353 -12.76 -1.15 -18.06
CA GLY A 353 -13.90 -1.83 -17.44
C GLY A 353 -15.11 -0.89 -17.25
N GLY A 354 -14.99 0.38 -17.64
CA GLY A 354 -16.03 1.38 -17.49
C GLY A 354 -16.01 2.13 -16.16
N MET A 355 -16.91 3.10 -16.05
CA MET A 355 -17.11 3.94 -14.87
C MET A 355 -15.90 4.84 -14.53
N ASN A 356 -15.09 5.21 -15.53
CA ASN A 356 -13.87 5.97 -15.31
C ASN A 356 -14.05 7.47 -15.62
N ILE A 357 -13.21 8.31 -15.01
CA ILE A 357 -12.91 9.68 -15.44
C ILE A 357 -11.46 9.71 -15.89
N LEU A 358 -11.24 9.87 -17.19
CA LEU A 358 -9.92 9.80 -17.81
C LEU A 358 -9.61 11.08 -18.59
N GLY A 359 -8.32 11.39 -18.72
CA GLY A 359 -7.89 12.42 -19.67
C GLY A 359 -8.23 12.03 -21.13
N SER A 360 -8.45 12.99 -21.99
CA SER A 360 -8.87 12.78 -23.38
C SER A 360 -7.82 12.12 -24.28
N ASP A 361 -6.57 12.05 -23.85
CA ASP A 361 -5.46 11.40 -24.55
C ASP A 361 -5.60 9.86 -24.65
N VAL A 362 -6.57 9.28 -23.96
CA VAL A 362 -6.92 7.85 -24.09
C VAL A 362 -7.76 7.53 -25.33
N ASN A 363 -8.36 8.55 -25.98
CA ASN A 363 -9.19 8.35 -27.14
C ASN A 363 -8.40 7.76 -28.31
N GLY A 364 -8.88 6.62 -28.82
CA GLY A 364 -8.22 5.88 -29.90
C GLY A 364 -7.08 4.96 -29.44
N VAL A 365 -6.76 4.93 -28.13
CA VAL A 365 -5.77 4.04 -27.52
C VAL A 365 -6.47 3.02 -26.65
N PHE A 366 -7.34 3.46 -25.73
CA PHE A 366 -8.15 2.56 -24.92
C PHE A 366 -9.36 2.03 -25.68
N THR A 367 -9.71 0.79 -25.42
CA THR A 367 -11.04 0.27 -25.71
C THR A 367 -11.96 0.74 -24.59
N LEU A 368 -12.64 1.86 -24.81
CA LEU A 368 -13.51 2.51 -23.83
C LEU A 368 -14.88 1.85 -23.76
N GLN A 369 -15.56 2.03 -22.65
CA GLN A 369 -16.97 1.68 -22.43
C GLN A 369 -17.81 2.95 -22.58
N ASP A 370 -18.24 3.28 -23.79
CA ASP A 370 -18.87 4.56 -24.19
C ASP A 370 -20.04 4.99 -23.29
N ALA A 371 -20.76 4.05 -22.71
CA ALA A 371 -21.91 4.35 -21.84
C ALA A 371 -21.54 4.79 -20.42
N THR A 372 -20.33 4.46 -19.98
CA THR A 372 -19.94 4.61 -18.57
C THR A 372 -18.62 5.35 -18.36
N ASP A 373 -17.75 5.41 -19.38
CA ASP A 373 -16.50 6.16 -19.30
C ASP A 373 -16.72 7.64 -19.62
N ASN A 374 -16.03 8.50 -18.87
CA ASN A 374 -15.92 9.92 -19.15
C ASN A 374 -14.46 10.24 -19.54
N ALA A 375 -14.20 10.31 -20.84
CA ALA A 375 -12.89 10.68 -21.42
C ALA A 375 -13.02 11.95 -22.26
N GLU A 376 -13.67 12.98 -21.72
CA GLU A 376 -13.93 14.24 -22.40
C GLU A 376 -12.68 15.10 -22.58
N ALA A 377 -12.65 15.89 -23.64
CA ALA A 377 -11.63 16.91 -23.82
C ALA A 377 -11.62 17.90 -22.66
N GLY A 378 -10.44 18.12 -22.08
CA GLY A 378 -10.27 19.00 -20.93
C GLY A 378 -10.54 18.38 -19.58
N ASN A 379 -10.70 17.05 -19.48
CA ASN A 379 -10.61 16.38 -18.17
C ASN A 379 -9.19 16.54 -17.63
N ASN A 380 -9.06 17.32 -16.58
CA ASN A 380 -7.81 17.61 -15.90
C ASN A 380 -8.07 17.78 -14.39
N TYR A 381 -7.00 17.95 -13.62
CA TYR A 381 -7.07 18.09 -12.16
C TYR A 381 -8.04 19.21 -11.74
N GLU A 382 -7.89 20.41 -12.28
CA GLU A 382 -8.70 21.58 -11.93
C GLU A 382 -10.20 21.33 -12.18
N LYS A 383 -10.55 20.73 -13.31
CA LYS A 383 -11.95 20.41 -13.65
C LYS A 383 -12.56 19.37 -12.71
N ILE A 384 -11.79 18.37 -12.29
CA ILE A 384 -12.29 17.24 -11.51
C ILE A 384 -12.24 17.52 -10.00
N PHE A 385 -11.21 18.19 -9.52
CA PHE A 385 -10.97 18.41 -8.09
C PHE A 385 -11.07 19.88 -7.68
N GLY A 386 -10.94 20.84 -8.61
CA GLY A 386 -10.90 22.27 -8.31
C GLY A 386 -9.76 22.62 -7.37
N ASP A 387 -10.09 23.30 -6.27
CA ASP A 387 -9.13 23.64 -5.20
C ASP A 387 -8.99 22.53 -4.14
N ASN A 388 -9.65 21.39 -4.33
CA ASN A 388 -9.52 20.27 -3.40
C ASN A 388 -8.10 19.69 -3.47
N VAL A 389 -7.51 19.48 -2.33
CA VAL A 389 -6.15 18.93 -2.16
C VAL A 389 -6.22 17.64 -1.34
N LEU A 390 -5.09 16.97 -1.23
CA LEU A 390 -4.94 15.78 -0.42
C LEU A 390 -5.38 16.06 1.02
N GLY A 391 -6.43 15.36 1.47
CA GLY A 391 -6.94 15.44 2.83
C GLY A 391 -6.14 14.60 3.82
N ALA A 392 -6.35 14.84 5.09
CA ALA A 392 -5.72 14.07 6.16
C ALA A 392 -6.10 12.58 6.18
N ASN A 393 -7.16 12.22 5.46
CA ASN A 393 -7.60 10.83 5.27
C ASN A 393 -6.92 10.13 4.07
N GLY A 394 -5.91 10.78 3.44
CA GLY A 394 -5.15 10.22 2.34
C GLY A 394 -5.89 10.19 0.99
N VAL A 395 -6.98 10.93 0.83
CA VAL A 395 -7.75 11.02 -0.42
C VAL A 395 -7.97 12.46 -0.87
N ILE A 396 -8.24 12.64 -2.17
CA ILE A 396 -8.68 13.93 -2.74
C ILE A 396 -10.15 13.78 -3.13
N GLU A 397 -11.00 14.64 -2.59
CA GLU A 397 -12.43 14.60 -2.91
C GLU A 397 -12.72 15.18 -4.30
N PRO A 398 -13.33 14.42 -5.23
CA PRO A 398 -13.73 14.97 -6.51
C PRO A 398 -14.90 15.96 -6.35
N LEU A 399 -14.93 17.01 -7.18
CA LEU A 399 -16.04 17.98 -7.20
C LEU A 399 -17.34 17.35 -7.70
N ALA A 400 -17.22 16.46 -8.69
CA ALA A 400 -18.35 15.98 -9.45
C ALA A 400 -19.23 15.01 -8.67
N ASP A 401 -20.53 15.19 -8.86
CA ASP A 401 -21.59 14.27 -8.51
C ASP A 401 -21.99 13.36 -9.69
N LYS A 402 -21.05 13.08 -10.59
CA LYS A 402 -21.30 12.24 -11.77
C LYS A 402 -20.65 10.88 -11.59
N GLY A 403 -21.21 10.10 -10.70
CA GLY A 403 -20.83 8.71 -10.55
C GLY A 403 -21.85 7.81 -11.24
N ASN A 404 -21.37 6.72 -11.80
CA ASN A 404 -22.17 5.64 -12.37
C ASN A 404 -21.74 4.27 -11.84
N TYR A 405 -21.03 4.28 -10.71
CA TYR A 405 -20.64 3.05 -10.03
C TYR A 405 -21.86 2.20 -9.65
N THR A 406 -21.78 0.91 -9.93
CA THR A 406 -22.59 -0.11 -9.27
C THR A 406 -21.72 -1.32 -8.98
N ALA A 407 -21.92 -1.95 -7.83
CA ALA A 407 -21.12 -3.10 -7.44
C ALA A 407 -21.17 -4.21 -8.49
N SER A 408 -22.35 -4.53 -9.03
CA SER A 408 -22.52 -5.56 -10.05
C SER A 408 -21.85 -5.22 -11.38
N ALA A 409 -21.80 -3.95 -11.78
CA ALA A 409 -21.11 -3.54 -13.01
C ALA A 409 -19.61 -3.64 -12.84
N LEU A 410 -19.08 -3.25 -11.67
CA LEU A 410 -17.66 -3.36 -11.39
C LEU A 410 -17.19 -4.83 -11.29
N ASP A 411 -17.97 -5.68 -10.61
CA ASP A 411 -17.68 -7.12 -10.54
C ASP A 411 -17.63 -7.76 -11.93
N ALA A 412 -18.59 -7.42 -12.78
CA ALA A 412 -18.61 -7.91 -14.17
C ALA A 412 -17.43 -7.38 -15.00
N ALA A 413 -17.06 -6.11 -14.81
CA ALA A 413 -15.96 -5.48 -15.53
C ALA A 413 -14.58 -6.04 -15.15
N THR A 414 -14.39 -6.37 -13.88
CA THR A 414 -13.12 -6.86 -13.33
C THR A 414 -13.03 -8.38 -13.28
N ALA A 415 -14.05 -9.08 -13.74
CA ALA A 415 -14.06 -10.55 -13.79
C ALA A 415 -12.85 -11.09 -14.58
N GLY A 416 -12.08 -11.96 -13.95
CA GLY A 416 -10.87 -12.52 -14.54
C GLY A 416 -9.60 -11.67 -14.40
N TRP A 417 -9.65 -10.51 -13.75
CA TRP A 417 -8.45 -9.69 -13.49
C TRP A 417 -7.62 -10.18 -12.30
N GLY A 418 -8.09 -11.19 -11.58
CA GLY A 418 -7.36 -11.77 -10.43
C GLY A 418 -7.33 -10.87 -9.20
N ILE A 419 -8.35 -10.02 -9.02
CA ILE A 419 -8.45 -9.11 -7.88
C ILE A 419 -9.13 -9.83 -6.73
N GLU A 420 -8.46 -9.86 -5.58
CA GLU A 420 -8.97 -10.46 -4.33
C GLU A 420 -9.43 -9.40 -3.31
N ALA A 421 -9.11 -8.13 -3.54
CA ALA A 421 -9.48 -7.03 -2.65
C ALA A 421 -10.98 -6.76 -2.68
N ASN A 422 -11.53 -6.23 -1.58
CA ASN A 422 -12.91 -5.80 -1.52
C ASN A 422 -13.10 -4.51 -2.35
N LEU A 423 -13.88 -4.59 -3.43
CA LEU A 423 -14.17 -3.48 -4.34
C LEU A 423 -15.42 -2.69 -3.96
N THR A 424 -16.18 -3.10 -2.94
CA THR A 424 -17.38 -2.39 -2.49
C THR A 424 -17.09 -1.27 -1.48
N VAL A 425 -15.83 -1.10 -1.09
CA VAL A 425 -15.41 -0.01 -0.20
C VAL A 425 -14.48 0.97 -0.94
N ASP A 426 -14.36 2.17 -0.40
CA ASP A 426 -13.39 3.16 -0.84
C ASP A 426 -12.07 3.07 -0.02
N GLN A 427 -11.11 3.97 -0.27
CA GLN A 427 -9.82 3.98 0.44
C GLN A 427 -9.98 4.20 1.95
N THR A 428 -11.02 4.90 2.38
CA THR A 428 -11.29 5.15 3.81
C THR A 428 -11.95 3.95 4.50
N GLY A 429 -12.30 2.91 3.74
CA GLY A 429 -13.06 1.75 4.21
C GLY A 429 -14.58 1.97 4.23
N ALA A 430 -15.05 3.12 3.76
CA ALA A 430 -16.48 3.39 3.67
C ALA A 430 -17.11 2.65 2.49
N GLU A 431 -18.33 2.14 2.69
CA GLU A 431 -19.10 1.47 1.65
C GLU A 431 -19.41 2.41 0.47
N ARG A 432 -19.21 1.93 -0.74
CA ARG A 432 -19.57 2.62 -1.98
C ARG A 432 -21.06 2.46 -2.26
N ALA A 433 -21.77 3.57 -2.31
CA ALA A 433 -23.17 3.56 -2.74
C ALA A 433 -23.26 3.53 -4.28
N ASP A 434 -24.30 2.91 -4.83
CA ASP A 434 -24.60 2.98 -6.26
C ASP A 434 -24.74 4.45 -6.70
N GLY A 435 -24.16 4.77 -7.85
CA GLY A 435 -24.09 6.14 -8.36
C GLY A 435 -22.98 6.99 -7.72
N SER A 436 -22.13 6.44 -6.85
CA SER A 436 -20.99 7.18 -6.31
C SER A 436 -19.96 7.52 -7.39
N THR A 437 -19.10 8.50 -7.10
CA THR A 437 -18.00 8.88 -7.98
C THR A 437 -16.97 7.77 -8.12
N PRO A 438 -16.30 7.65 -9.27
CA PRO A 438 -15.12 6.80 -9.40
C PRO A 438 -13.95 7.32 -8.55
N GLY A 439 -12.89 6.54 -8.50
CA GLY A 439 -11.66 6.91 -7.81
C GLY A 439 -11.54 6.34 -6.39
N ALA A 440 -10.49 6.73 -5.70
CA ALA A 440 -10.17 6.24 -4.36
C ALA A 440 -11.20 6.66 -3.29
N TYR A 441 -11.84 7.79 -3.46
CA TYR A 441 -12.90 8.31 -2.59
C TYR A 441 -14.26 8.24 -3.26
N ALA A 442 -15.19 7.53 -2.66
CA ALA A 442 -16.55 7.35 -3.19
C ALA A 442 -17.48 8.44 -2.66
N LYS A 443 -17.42 9.61 -3.27
CA LYS A 443 -18.40 10.66 -2.96
C LYS A 443 -19.79 10.22 -3.42
N SER A 444 -20.66 9.98 -2.46
CA SER A 444 -22.08 9.72 -2.75
C SER A 444 -22.83 11.02 -2.91
N THR A 445 -23.58 11.16 -4.01
CA THR A 445 -24.59 12.20 -4.14
C THR A 445 -25.84 11.92 -3.30
N ALA A 446 -25.91 10.76 -2.70
CA ALA A 446 -26.93 10.47 -1.71
C ALA A 446 -26.70 11.35 -0.48
N THR A 447 -27.06 12.63 -0.61
CA THR A 447 -27.45 13.43 0.55
C THR A 447 -28.43 12.57 1.32
N GLY A 448 -28.05 12.17 2.52
CA GLY A 448 -28.89 11.35 3.38
C GLY A 448 -30.33 11.82 3.31
N ILE A 449 -31.24 10.82 3.20
CA ILE A 449 -32.67 10.96 3.06
C ILE A 449 -33.13 11.15 1.59
N THR A 450 -32.83 10.20 0.69
CA THR A 450 -33.71 9.87 -0.42
C THR A 450 -34.91 9.15 0.19
N GLY A 451 -36.00 9.88 0.40
CA GLY A 451 -37.24 9.25 0.89
C GLY A 451 -38.06 10.09 1.83
N VAL A 452 -37.72 11.37 2.07
CA VAL A 452 -38.74 12.30 2.51
C VAL A 452 -39.34 12.89 1.19
N GLU A 453 -40.32 12.20 0.60
CA GLU A 453 -41.32 12.91 -0.17
C GLU A 453 -41.79 14.04 0.74
N ALA A 454 -41.44 15.24 0.39
CA ALA A 454 -42.08 16.40 1.00
C ALA A 454 -43.57 16.23 0.70
N VAL A 455 -44.32 15.71 1.64
CA VAL A 455 -45.77 15.71 1.59
C VAL A 455 -46.16 17.21 1.47
N LYS A 456 -46.35 17.59 0.24
CA LYS A 456 -46.92 18.92 -0.08
C LYS A 456 -48.27 18.96 0.59
N GLY A 457 -48.35 19.67 1.72
CA GLY A 457 -49.63 20.12 2.23
C GLY A 457 -50.20 19.37 3.42
N GLY A 458 -49.40 19.11 4.42
CA GLY A 458 -49.91 18.87 5.77
C GLY A 458 -49.05 19.66 6.76
N THR A 459 -49.59 20.58 7.48
CA THR A 459 -49.01 21.16 8.68
C THR A 459 -49.07 20.06 9.75
N ASP A 460 -48.18 19.03 9.63
CA ASP A 460 -48.00 18.04 10.68
C ASP A 460 -47.20 18.71 11.81
N ASP A 461 -47.86 19.17 12.83
CA ASP A 461 -47.31 19.82 14.00
C ASP A 461 -46.48 18.87 14.86
N ALA A 462 -45.98 17.80 14.27
CA ALA A 462 -45.20 16.78 14.93
C ALA A 462 -43.72 17.13 15.09
N TYR A 463 -43.14 16.68 16.17
CA TYR A 463 -41.69 16.76 16.43
C TYR A 463 -41.03 15.44 16.03
N TYR A 464 -39.79 15.54 15.50
CA TYR A 464 -38.98 14.39 15.14
C TYR A 464 -37.60 14.49 15.77
N THR A 465 -36.98 13.36 16.11
CA THR A 465 -35.55 13.31 16.45
C THR A 465 -34.72 13.59 15.21
N LEU A 466 -33.41 13.86 15.36
CA LEU A 466 -32.48 14.01 14.23
C LEU A 466 -32.36 12.72 13.39
N GLN A 467 -32.73 11.55 13.96
CA GLN A 467 -32.78 10.27 13.26
C GLN A 467 -34.13 10.03 12.54
N GLY A 468 -35.03 11.03 12.52
CA GLY A 468 -36.30 10.95 11.81
C GLY A 468 -37.42 10.22 12.57
N VAL A 469 -37.22 9.88 13.83
CA VAL A 469 -38.26 9.22 14.65
C VAL A 469 -39.31 10.26 15.08
N LYS A 470 -40.59 10.02 14.72
CA LYS A 470 -41.72 10.85 15.11
C LYS A 470 -41.97 10.73 16.61
N LEU A 471 -42.07 11.87 17.28
CA LEU A 471 -42.40 11.95 18.70
C LEU A 471 -43.91 12.14 18.90
N GLY A 472 -44.47 11.47 19.89
CA GLY A 472 -45.90 11.53 20.18
C GLY A 472 -46.37 12.87 20.76
N SER A 473 -45.44 13.75 21.20
CA SER A 473 -45.72 15.06 21.74
C SER A 473 -44.50 15.94 21.63
N ARG A 474 -44.61 17.24 21.93
CA ARG A 474 -43.47 18.15 22.05
C ARG A 474 -42.46 17.61 23.05
N PRO A 475 -41.18 17.47 22.68
CA PRO A 475 -40.16 16.96 23.59
C PRO A 475 -39.94 17.93 24.76
N THR A 476 -39.81 17.36 25.96
CA THR A 476 -39.48 18.10 27.18
C THR A 476 -37.99 17.99 27.52
N ALA A 477 -37.27 17.06 26.92
CA ALA A 477 -35.85 16.93 27.13
C ALA A 477 -35.10 17.99 26.30
N THR A 478 -34.07 18.60 26.90
CA THR A 478 -33.16 19.53 26.23
C THR A 478 -32.49 18.84 25.05
N GLY A 479 -32.59 19.41 23.85
CA GLY A 479 -32.00 18.80 22.66
C GLY A 479 -32.37 19.51 21.38
N ILE A 480 -31.84 18.98 20.25
CA ILE A 480 -32.16 19.44 18.91
C ILE A 480 -33.16 18.48 18.29
N TYR A 481 -34.26 19.03 17.77
CA TYR A 481 -35.34 18.29 17.15
C TYR A 481 -35.72 18.92 15.80
N ILE A 482 -36.51 18.24 15.01
CA ILE A 482 -37.10 18.77 13.76
C ILE A 482 -38.59 19.00 14.01
N HIS A 483 -39.07 20.19 13.73
CA HIS A 483 -40.49 20.58 13.77
C HIS A 483 -40.81 21.42 12.57
N ASN A 484 -41.85 21.07 11.85
CA ASN A 484 -42.27 21.74 10.58
C ASN A 484 -41.08 21.88 9.58
N GLY A 485 -40.22 20.83 9.48
CA GLY A 485 -39.09 20.81 8.58
C GLY A 485 -37.91 21.70 9.00
N LYS A 486 -37.95 22.30 10.20
CA LYS A 486 -36.90 23.19 10.73
C LYS A 486 -36.26 22.60 11.99
N LYS A 487 -34.97 22.81 12.18
CA LYS A 487 -34.30 22.51 13.44
C LYS A 487 -34.78 23.43 14.54
N VAL A 488 -35.25 22.87 15.66
CA VAL A 488 -35.67 23.58 16.87
C VAL A 488 -34.86 23.11 18.07
N ILE A 489 -34.48 24.04 18.92
CA ILE A 489 -33.78 23.73 20.18
C ILE A 489 -34.80 23.78 21.31
N ILE A 490 -35.00 22.70 22.02
CA ILE A 490 -35.74 22.64 23.26
C ILE A 490 -34.71 22.81 24.39
N ARG A 491 -34.95 23.76 25.27
CA ARG A 491 -34.08 24.07 26.43
C ARG A 491 -34.79 23.68 27.72
#